data_2b114463b1a132a64c0d640f8ff8cd4c
#
_entry.id   2b114463b1a132a64c0d640f8ff8cd4c
#
_cell.length_a   1.000
_cell.length_b   1.000
_cell.length_c   1.000
_cell.angle_alpha   90.00
_cell.angle_beta   90.00
_cell.angle_gamma   90.00
#
_symmetry.space_group_name_H-M   'P 1'
#
loop_
_entity.id
_entity.type
_entity.pdbx_description
1 polymer ?
#
loop_
_entity_poly.entity_id
_entity_poly.type
_entity_poly.pdbx_seq_one_letter_code
_entity_poly.pdbx_strand_id
1 'polypeptide(L)'
;MSNPIWQALEDRVRRRPADPVVTYIDADGQRTELSAKTLANNAAKAANALRDEAFVEAGSRLALHVPWHWQRSVWTLAAWLTGATVVPGGLPDQCDLVIAGPTEAPGVLSGQFGPTGQGEVWVVSVHPFGLPNPSLPEGCLDAATIARIQP
;
A
#
# COMPACT_ATOMS: atom_id res chain seq x y z
N MET A 1 -4.08 -11.14 -19.59
CA MET A 1 -2.98 -10.28 -20.05
C MET A 1 -1.95 -10.15 -18.94
N SER A 2 -0.69 -10.28 -19.27
CA SER A 2 0.37 -10.11 -18.28
C SER A 2 0.53 -8.63 -17.92
N ASN A 3 0.65 -8.32 -16.65
CA ASN A 3 0.87 -6.97 -16.16
C ASN A 3 2.32 -6.54 -16.47
N PRO A 4 2.56 -5.51 -17.31
CA PRO A 4 3.91 -5.14 -17.72
C PRO A 4 4.77 -4.64 -16.57
N ILE A 5 4.16 -4.04 -15.55
CA ILE A 5 4.86 -3.56 -14.35
C ILE A 5 5.38 -4.77 -13.55
N TRP A 6 4.54 -5.79 -13.40
CA TRP A 6 4.96 -7.02 -12.73
C TRP A 6 6.08 -7.74 -13.48
N GLN A 7 5.97 -7.84 -14.81
CA GLN A 7 7.03 -8.42 -15.64
C GLN A 7 8.37 -7.68 -15.48
N ALA A 8 8.35 -6.35 -15.47
CA ALA A 8 9.56 -5.56 -15.25
C ALA A 8 10.18 -5.82 -13.87
N LEU A 9 9.35 -5.95 -12.83
CA LEU A 9 9.80 -6.27 -11.48
C LEU A 9 10.35 -7.70 -11.40
N GLU A 10 9.68 -8.69 -12.00
CA GLU A 10 10.16 -10.07 -12.07
C GLU A 10 11.50 -10.18 -12.82
N ASP A 11 11.65 -9.44 -13.93
CA ASP A 11 12.91 -9.38 -14.66
C ASP A 11 14.03 -8.79 -13.80
N ARG A 12 13.73 -7.77 -13.01
CA ARG A 12 14.67 -7.21 -12.06
C ARG A 12 15.05 -8.22 -10.97
N VAL A 13 14.06 -8.94 -10.42
CA VAL A 13 14.30 -10.01 -9.43
C VAL A 13 15.18 -11.11 -10.00
N ARG A 14 14.93 -11.54 -11.24
CA ARG A 14 15.75 -12.58 -11.88
C ARG A 14 17.20 -12.17 -12.08
N ARG A 15 17.42 -10.91 -12.48
CA ARG A 15 18.77 -10.42 -12.80
C ARG A 15 19.56 -9.99 -11.58
N ARG A 16 18.91 -9.30 -10.64
CA ARG A 16 19.55 -8.65 -9.49
C ARG A 16 18.62 -8.62 -8.27
N PRO A 17 18.35 -9.80 -7.67
CA PRO A 17 17.33 -9.91 -6.60
C PRO A 17 17.68 -9.11 -5.34
N ALA A 18 18.97 -8.97 -5.02
CA ALA A 18 19.45 -8.33 -3.81
C ALA A 18 19.69 -6.82 -3.98
N ASP A 19 19.72 -6.30 -5.23
CA ASP A 19 19.98 -4.89 -5.45
C ASP A 19 18.81 -4.02 -4.95
N PRO A 20 19.09 -2.89 -4.30
CA PRO A 20 18.06 -1.93 -3.91
C PRO A 20 17.31 -1.38 -5.12
N VAL A 21 15.99 -1.27 -5.00
CA VAL A 21 15.11 -0.63 -5.99
C VAL A 21 14.26 0.49 -5.37
N VAL A 22 14.10 0.48 -4.05
CA VAL A 22 13.51 1.57 -3.29
C VAL A 22 14.45 1.92 -2.17
N THR A 23 14.78 3.20 -2.06
CA THR A 23 15.52 3.76 -0.92
C THR A 23 14.67 4.85 -0.29
N TYR A 24 14.39 4.70 0.99
CA TYR A 24 13.68 5.69 1.79
C TYR A 24 14.60 6.25 2.87
N ILE A 25 14.60 7.56 3.00
CA ILE A 25 15.34 8.27 4.05
C ILE A 25 14.30 9.07 4.84
N ASP A 26 14.19 8.81 6.13
CA ASP A 26 13.24 9.51 7.00
C ASP A 26 13.77 10.90 7.44
N ALA A 27 12.95 11.60 8.23
CA ALA A 27 13.29 12.94 8.71
C ALA A 27 14.53 12.95 9.63
N ASP A 28 14.83 11.83 10.28
CA ASP A 28 15.97 11.66 11.17
C ASP A 28 17.24 11.18 10.42
N GLY A 29 17.14 11.02 9.10
CA GLY A 29 18.22 10.55 8.25
C GLY A 29 18.41 9.02 8.26
N GLN A 30 17.50 8.26 8.86
CA GLN A 30 17.56 6.80 8.83
C GLN A 30 17.20 6.30 7.44
N ARG A 31 18.00 5.36 6.95
CA ARG A 31 17.89 4.80 5.61
C ARG A 31 17.28 3.41 5.66
N THR A 32 16.23 3.20 4.90
CA THR A 32 15.61 1.90 4.66
C THR A 32 15.67 1.59 3.16
N GLU A 33 16.14 0.40 2.81
CA GLU A 33 16.21 -0.06 1.42
C GLU A 33 15.40 -1.33 1.24
N LEU A 34 14.67 -1.40 0.13
CA LEU A 34 14.03 -2.62 -0.33
C LEU A 34 14.77 -3.15 -1.56
N SER A 35 15.24 -4.38 -1.47
CA SER A 35 15.72 -5.11 -2.65
C SER A 35 14.59 -5.43 -3.61
N ALA A 36 14.92 -5.73 -4.86
CA ALA A 36 13.93 -6.16 -5.85
C ALA A 36 13.08 -7.35 -5.35
N LYS A 37 13.74 -8.34 -4.73
CA LYS A 37 13.06 -9.52 -4.17
C LYS A 37 12.11 -9.13 -3.02
N THR A 38 12.55 -8.28 -2.12
CA THR A 38 11.73 -7.84 -0.97
C THR A 38 10.53 -7.02 -1.44
N LEU A 39 10.75 -6.09 -2.37
CA LEU A 39 9.68 -5.28 -2.94
C LEU A 39 8.63 -6.16 -3.65
N ALA A 40 9.07 -7.10 -4.48
CA ALA A 40 8.19 -8.02 -5.19
C ALA A 40 7.36 -8.87 -4.23
N ASN A 41 7.98 -9.44 -3.20
CA ASN A 41 7.29 -10.23 -2.20
C ASN A 41 6.24 -9.42 -1.43
N ASN A 42 6.59 -8.22 -0.99
CA ASN A 42 5.66 -7.35 -0.28
C ASN A 42 4.50 -6.88 -1.18
N ALA A 43 4.79 -6.53 -2.43
CA ALA A 43 3.76 -6.14 -3.39
C ALA A 43 2.81 -7.29 -3.72
N ALA A 44 3.31 -8.51 -3.86
CA ALA A 44 2.48 -9.70 -4.10
C ALA A 44 1.55 -9.98 -2.93
N LYS A 45 2.06 -9.98 -1.71
CA LYS A 45 1.25 -10.15 -0.48
C LYS A 45 0.18 -9.06 -0.33
N ALA A 46 0.55 -7.81 -0.55
CA ALA A 46 -0.39 -6.71 -0.51
C ALA A 46 -1.45 -6.82 -1.63
N ALA A 47 -1.08 -7.27 -2.84
CA ALA A 47 -2.03 -7.50 -3.93
C ALA A 47 -3.00 -8.64 -3.62
N ASN A 48 -2.52 -9.74 -3.00
CA ASN A 48 -3.40 -10.82 -2.53
C ASN A 48 -4.38 -10.29 -1.48
N ALA A 49 -3.90 -9.51 -0.50
CA ALA A 49 -4.77 -8.89 0.49
C ALA A 49 -5.85 -7.99 -0.15
N LEU A 50 -5.48 -7.17 -1.14
CA LEU A 50 -6.45 -6.33 -1.86
C LEU A 50 -7.52 -7.14 -2.58
N ARG A 51 -7.15 -8.28 -3.20
CA ARG A 51 -8.12 -9.16 -3.90
C ARG A 51 -9.00 -9.93 -2.94
N ASP A 52 -8.39 -10.55 -1.93
CA ASP A 52 -9.06 -11.56 -1.11
C ASP A 52 -9.85 -10.94 0.05
N GLU A 53 -9.39 -9.82 0.60
CA GLU A 53 -10.00 -9.18 1.76
C GLU A 53 -10.80 -7.92 1.41
N ALA A 54 -10.35 -7.13 0.44
CA ALA A 54 -11.03 -5.90 0.01
C ALA A 54 -11.77 -6.06 -1.33
N PHE A 55 -11.72 -7.24 -1.95
CA PHE A 55 -12.38 -7.54 -3.22
C PHE A 55 -12.04 -6.56 -4.34
N VAL A 56 -10.82 -6.04 -4.32
CA VAL A 56 -10.31 -5.12 -5.34
C VAL A 56 -10.10 -5.85 -6.66
N GLU A 57 -10.66 -5.32 -7.71
CA GLU A 57 -10.58 -5.86 -9.06
C GLU A 57 -10.17 -4.81 -10.09
N ALA A 58 -10.03 -5.22 -11.34
CA ALA A 58 -9.72 -4.30 -12.42
C ALA A 58 -10.80 -3.23 -12.56
N GLY A 59 -10.37 -1.97 -12.52
CA GLY A 59 -11.27 -0.82 -12.54
C GLY A 59 -11.62 -0.25 -11.17
N SER A 60 -11.36 -0.96 -10.08
CA SER A 60 -11.48 -0.40 -8.72
C SER A 60 -10.62 0.84 -8.56
N ARG A 61 -11.05 1.77 -7.72
CA ARG A 61 -10.34 3.02 -7.42
C ARG A 61 -9.86 3.01 -5.97
N LEU A 62 -8.57 3.20 -5.77
CA LEU A 62 -7.96 3.25 -4.45
C LEU A 62 -7.45 4.65 -4.17
N ALA A 63 -8.01 5.31 -3.15
CA ALA A 63 -7.44 6.56 -2.64
C ALA A 63 -6.18 6.24 -1.84
N LEU A 64 -5.09 6.93 -2.12
CA LEU A 64 -3.81 6.73 -1.46
C LEU A 64 -3.43 7.98 -0.67
N HIS A 65 -3.60 7.91 0.65
CA HIS A 65 -3.23 8.93 1.63
C HIS A 65 -2.05 8.45 2.50
N VAL A 66 -1.06 7.86 1.85
CA VAL A 66 0.17 7.38 2.50
C VAL A 66 1.25 8.45 2.34
N PRO A 67 1.98 8.82 3.42
CA PRO A 67 3.07 9.79 3.32
C PRO A 67 4.21 9.23 2.45
N TRP A 68 5.21 10.06 2.16
CA TRP A 68 6.45 9.61 1.52
C TRP A 68 7.16 8.60 2.42
N HIS A 69 6.93 7.33 2.14
CA HIS A 69 7.45 6.16 2.86
C HIS A 69 7.58 5.00 1.88
N TRP A 70 8.44 4.04 2.13
CA TRP A 70 8.61 2.89 1.24
C TRP A 70 7.31 2.06 1.09
N GLN A 71 6.43 2.05 2.07
CA GLN A 71 5.12 1.42 2.01
C GLN A 71 4.24 1.99 0.88
N ARG A 72 4.39 3.28 0.57
CA ARG A 72 3.68 3.90 -0.54
C ARG A 72 3.98 3.18 -1.87
N SER A 73 5.24 2.82 -2.11
CA SER A 73 5.64 2.06 -3.30
C SER A 73 5.04 0.66 -3.32
N VAL A 74 5.03 -0.04 -2.18
CA VAL A 74 4.46 -1.39 -2.05
C VAL A 74 2.96 -1.37 -2.40
N TRP A 75 2.18 -0.49 -1.78
CA TRP A 75 0.72 -0.45 -1.98
C TRP A 75 0.33 0.09 -3.35
N THR A 76 1.11 1.02 -3.93
CA THR A 76 0.92 1.45 -5.32
C THR A 76 1.12 0.29 -6.29
N LEU A 77 2.21 -0.46 -6.16
CA LEU A 77 2.47 -1.65 -6.98
C LEU A 77 1.39 -2.71 -6.79
N ALA A 78 0.99 -2.97 -5.56
CA ALA A 78 -0.07 -3.92 -5.26
C ALA A 78 -1.39 -3.55 -5.95
N ALA A 79 -1.80 -2.29 -5.89
CA ALA A 79 -2.98 -1.80 -6.59
C ALA A 79 -2.87 -2.00 -8.11
N TRP A 80 -1.76 -1.67 -8.70
CA TRP A 80 -1.55 -1.89 -10.14
C TRP A 80 -1.55 -3.37 -10.52
N LEU A 81 -1.08 -4.26 -9.63
CA LEU A 81 -1.13 -5.71 -9.84
C LEU A 81 -2.54 -6.27 -9.85
N THR A 82 -3.47 -5.63 -9.16
CA THR A 82 -4.90 -6.00 -9.20
C THR A 82 -5.65 -5.40 -10.40
N GLY A 83 -5.02 -4.49 -11.13
CA GLY A 83 -5.67 -3.72 -12.21
C GLY A 83 -6.44 -2.49 -11.71
N ALA A 84 -6.26 -2.12 -10.45
CA ALA A 84 -6.91 -0.96 -9.87
C ALA A 84 -6.24 0.35 -10.27
N THR A 85 -6.99 1.43 -10.21
CA THR A 85 -6.50 2.80 -10.40
C THR A 85 -6.15 3.41 -9.05
N VAL A 86 -4.89 3.84 -8.90
CA VAL A 86 -4.44 4.59 -7.73
C VAL A 86 -4.74 6.07 -7.92
N VAL A 87 -5.39 6.67 -6.94
CA VAL A 87 -5.73 8.09 -6.90
C VAL A 87 -5.01 8.72 -5.71
N PRO A 88 -3.80 9.28 -5.88
CA PRO A 88 -3.07 9.92 -4.81
C PRO A 88 -3.86 11.12 -4.25
N GLY A 89 -4.10 11.12 -2.92
CA GLY A 89 -4.94 12.15 -2.30
C GLY A 89 -6.39 12.16 -2.78
N GLY A 90 -6.87 11.05 -3.35
CA GLY A 90 -8.24 10.95 -3.88
C GLY A 90 -9.31 11.15 -2.83
N LEU A 91 -10.49 11.62 -3.28
CA LEU A 91 -11.65 11.80 -2.39
C LEU A 91 -12.16 10.44 -1.93
N PRO A 92 -12.31 10.22 -0.61
CA PRO A 92 -12.71 8.91 -0.07
C PRO A 92 -14.04 8.39 -0.60
N ASP A 93 -15.03 9.27 -0.82
CA ASP A 93 -16.36 8.90 -1.34
C ASP A 93 -16.37 8.49 -2.82
N GLN A 94 -15.29 8.76 -3.54
CA GLN A 94 -15.13 8.43 -4.96
C GLN A 94 -14.22 7.21 -5.19
N CYS A 95 -13.84 6.52 -4.12
CA CYS A 95 -12.96 5.37 -4.16
C CYS A 95 -13.56 4.17 -3.43
N ASP A 96 -13.21 2.98 -3.90
CA ASP A 96 -13.70 1.71 -3.33
C ASP A 96 -12.95 1.35 -2.04
N LEU A 97 -11.71 1.81 -1.91
CA LEU A 97 -10.86 1.59 -0.76
C LEU A 97 -9.99 2.81 -0.51
N VAL A 98 -9.76 3.13 0.75
CA VAL A 98 -8.77 4.14 1.16
C VAL A 98 -7.60 3.44 1.86
N ILE A 99 -6.39 3.70 1.38
CA ILE A 99 -5.15 3.29 2.03
C ILE A 99 -4.49 4.54 2.59
N ALA A 100 -4.30 4.58 3.89
CA ALA A 100 -3.80 5.75 4.60
C ALA A 100 -2.62 5.42 5.51
N GLY A 101 -1.79 6.40 5.79
CA GLY A 101 -0.83 6.33 6.89
C GLY A 101 -1.54 6.52 8.24
N PRO A 102 -0.86 6.17 9.36
CA PRO A 102 -1.47 6.30 10.69
C PRO A 102 -1.76 7.75 11.08
N THR A 103 -1.02 8.70 10.54
CA THR A 103 -1.24 10.15 10.76
C THR A 103 -2.39 10.69 9.91
N GLU A 104 -2.58 10.14 8.72
CA GLU A 104 -3.59 10.57 7.75
C GLU A 104 -4.96 9.95 8.01
N ALA A 105 -5.00 8.74 8.58
CA ALA A 105 -6.24 7.99 8.80
C ALA A 105 -7.31 8.75 9.61
N PRO A 106 -7.00 9.45 10.71
CA PRO A 106 -7.98 10.27 11.43
C PRO A 106 -8.59 11.36 10.55
N GLY A 107 -7.79 12.00 9.70
CA GLY A 107 -8.25 13.01 8.74
C GLY A 107 -9.19 12.44 7.69
N VAL A 108 -8.93 11.22 7.21
CA VAL A 108 -9.83 10.50 6.30
C VAL A 108 -11.18 10.26 6.97
N LEU A 109 -11.18 9.71 8.17
CA LEU A 109 -12.40 9.38 8.92
C LEU A 109 -13.23 10.63 9.30
N SER A 110 -12.57 11.74 9.59
CA SER A 110 -13.24 13.01 9.93
C SER A 110 -13.73 13.81 8.72
N GLY A 111 -13.45 13.34 7.49
CA GLY A 111 -13.80 14.06 6.27
C GLY A 111 -12.87 15.25 5.95
N GLN A 112 -11.70 15.34 6.57
CA GLN A 112 -10.72 16.39 6.29
C GLN A 112 -10.26 16.39 4.82
N PHE A 113 -10.21 15.21 4.19
CA PHE A 113 -9.82 15.04 2.78
C PHE A 113 -11.02 14.91 1.84
N GLY A 114 -12.20 15.29 2.28
CA GLY A 114 -13.46 15.20 1.55
C GLY A 114 -14.47 14.28 2.21
N PRO A 115 -15.68 14.15 1.65
CA PRO A 115 -16.72 13.29 2.21
C PRO A 115 -16.22 11.85 2.38
N THR A 116 -16.60 11.23 3.49
CA THR A 116 -16.31 9.83 3.75
C THR A 116 -17.23 8.94 2.93
N GLY A 117 -16.64 8.02 2.16
CA GLY A 117 -17.37 7.01 1.42
C GLY A 117 -17.79 5.83 2.30
N GLN A 118 -18.39 4.83 1.66
CA GLN A 118 -18.74 3.53 2.29
C GLN A 118 -17.54 2.56 2.29
N GLY A 119 -16.42 2.94 1.65
CA GLY A 119 -15.24 2.11 1.54
C GLY A 119 -14.49 1.96 2.86
N GLU A 120 -13.82 0.83 3.00
CA GLU A 120 -12.94 0.58 4.14
C GLU A 120 -11.74 1.52 4.13
N VAL A 121 -11.20 1.78 5.31
CA VAL A 121 -9.94 2.49 5.50
C VAL A 121 -8.90 1.51 6.04
N TRP A 122 -7.88 1.24 5.24
CA TRP A 122 -6.77 0.42 5.62
C TRP A 122 -5.57 1.28 5.99
N VAL A 123 -5.01 1.04 7.17
CA VAL A 123 -3.88 1.82 7.68
C VAL A 123 -2.59 1.04 7.50
N VAL A 124 -1.67 1.60 6.72
CA VAL A 124 -0.34 1.02 6.53
C VAL A 124 0.55 1.28 7.75
N SER A 125 1.53 0.41 7.94
CA SER A 125 2.56 0.65 8.94
C SER A 125 3.64 1.58 8.37
N VAL A 126 4.00 2.61 9.12
CA VAL A 126 5.18 3.44 8.85
C VAL A 126 6.38 3.05 9.73
N HIS A 127 6.28 1.93 10.43
CA HIS A 127 7.41 1.36 11.15
C HIS A 127 8.51 0.95 10.18
N PRO A 128 9.81 1.21 10.47
CA PRO A 128 10.92 0.87 9.57
C PRO A 128 10.93 -0.58 9.08
N PHE A 129 10.47 -1.52 9.92
CA PHE A 129 10.39 -2.95 9.60
C PHE A 129 8.99 -3.42 9.21
N GLY A 130 8.03 -2.52 8.98
CA GLY A 130 6.66 -2.87 8.60
C GLY A 130 5.90 -3.66 9.65
N LEU A 131 6.21 -3.48 10.94
CA LEU A 131 5.46 -4.10 12.02
C LEU A 131 4.03 -3.53 12.07
N PRO A 132 3.04 -4.34 12.55
CA PRO A 132 1.67 -3.87 12.72
C PRO A 132 1.58 -2.60 13.56
N ASN A 133 0.57 -1.78 13.27
CA ASN A 133 0.31 -0.59 14.06
C ASN A 133 -0.09 -0.97 15.50
N PRO A 134 0.47 -0.31 16.53
CA PRO A 134 0.17 -0.64 17.93
C PRO A 134 -1.27 -0.25 18.31
N SER A 135 -1.83 0.74 17.64
CA SER A 135 -3.21 1.18 17.82
C SER A 135 -3.73 1.77 16.52
N LEU A 136 -5.02 1.59 16.26
CA LEU A 136 -5.71 2.13 15.09
C LEU A 136 -6.92 2.95 15.52
N PRO A 137 -7.29 3.99 14.74
CA PRO A 137 -8.58 4.62 14.90
C PRO A 137 -9.72 3.61 14.74
N GLU A 138 -10.82 3.81 15.45
CA GLU A 138 -12.01 3.00 15.28
C GLU A 138 -12.51 3.05 13.82
N GLY A 139 -12.89 1.92 13.27
CA GLY A 139 -13.34 1.81 11.87
C GLY A 139 -12.22 1.61 10.84
N CYS A 140 -10.96 1.50 11.28
CA CYS A 140 -9.83 1.19 10.40
C CYS A 140 -9.38 -0.26 10.55
N LEU A 141 -8.79 -0.80 9.47
CA LEU A 141 -8.12 -2.10 9.46
C LEU A 141 -6.61 -1.93 9.34
N ASP A 142 -5.86 -2.83 9.97
CA ASP A 142 -4.39 -2.82 9.90
C ASP A 142 -3.91 -3.54 8.65
N ALA A 143 -3.49 -2.76 7.65
CA ALA A 143 -2.99 -3.28 6.39
C ALA A 143 -1.76 -4.19 6.56
N ALA A 144 -0.91 -3.91 7.55
CA ALA A 144 0.26 -4.74 7.84
C ALA A 144 -0.12 -6.13 8.33
N THR A 145 -1.11 -6.23 9.22
CA THR A 145 -1.63 -7.52 9.72
C THR A 145 -2.28 -8.31 8.58
N ILE A 146 -3.13 -7.67 7.77
CA ILE A 146 -3.85 -8.31 6.67
C ILE A 146 -2.86 -8.85 5.62
N ALA A 147 -1.89 -8.04 5.19
CA ALA A 147 -0.90 -8.46 4.20
C ALA A 147 0.03 -9.57 4.71
N ARG A 148 0.30 -9.63 6.01
CA ARG A 148 1.22 -10.61 6.61
C ARG A 148 0.73 -12.05 6.51
N ILE A 149 -0.57 -12.26 6.59
CA ILE A 149 -1.19 -13.60 6.54
C ILE A 149 -1.36 -14.12 5.11
N GLN A 150 -1.12 -13.28 4.12
CA GLN A 150 -1.22 -13.66 2.71
C GLN A 150 -0.01 -14.50 2.27
N PRO A 151 -0.22 -15.44 1.35
CA PRO A 151 0.86 -16.25 0.76
C PRO A 151 1.84 -15.42 -0.09
#